data_4c818be9b682fb472c041feef8210df4
#
_entry.id   4c818be9b682fb472c041feef8210df4
#
_cell.length_a   1.000
_cell.length_b   1.000
_cell.length_c   1.000
_cell.angle_alpha   90.00
_cell.angle_beta   90.00
_cell.angle_gamma   90.00
#
_symmetry.space_group_name_H-M   'P 1'
#
loop_
_entity.id
_entity.type
_entity.pdbx_description
1 polymer ?
#
loop_
_entity_poly.entity_id
_entity_poly.type
_entity_poly.pdbx_seq_one_letter_code
_entity_poly.pdbx_strand_id
1 'polypeptide(L)'
;MFPELVTDLLNNGYNVRFNAPGHSMYPTILANEPVLVEPINPIEIHKGDIILYRSNGSLIAHRVMGILRDNAVSEYFTLIEAFSSDTDQIETKPSYKTDSVIASQDSKRSDSTDKLFFILRGDASRTFDEPVKCDQVIGKVISIERNGCGINPYGFQHKLACWLFKTSCRIKNFLGFTKTQPET
;
A
#
# COMPACT_ATOMS: atom_id res chain seq x y z
N MET A 1 -2.77 -15.76 -14.12
CA MET A 1 -1.60 -15.88 -15.02
C MET A 1 -0.53 -14.79 -14.79
N PHE A 2 -0.80 -13.50 -14.97
CA PHE A 2 0.24 -12.46 -14.72
C PHE A 2 0.67 -12.35 -13.24
N PRO A 3 -0.24 -12.32 -12.24
CA PRO A 3 0.15 -12.24 -10.84
C PRO A 3 0.97 -13.44 -10.36
N GLU A 4 0.64 -14.64 -10.81
CA GLU A 4 1.37 -15.87 -10.46
C GLU A 4 2.80 -15.84 -11.00
N LEU A 5 2.97 -15.46 -12.28
CA LEU A 5 4.30 -15.35 -12.90
C LEU A 5 5.19 -14.35 -12.15
N VAL A 6 4.66 -13.16 -11.82
CA VAL A 6 5.41 -12.15 -11.06
C VAL A 6 5.80 -12.69 -9.68
N THR A 7 4.87 -13.35 -9.00
CA THR A 7 5.14 -13.96 -7.69
C THR A 7 6.21 -15.03 -7.76
N ASP A 8 6.13 -15.93 -8.75
CA ASP A 8 7.10 -17.00 -8.93
C ASP A 8 8.51 -16.47 -9.22
N LEU A 9 8.62 -15.44 -10.07
CA LEU A 9 9.90 -14.81 -10.36
C LEU A 9 10.52 -14.16 -9.12
N LEU A 10 9.74 -13.39 -8.37
CA LEU A 10 10.20 -12.74 -7.13
C LEU A 10 10.59 -13.78 -6.06
N ASN A 11 9.81 -14.85 -5.89
CA ASN A 11 10.13 -15.92 -4.94
C ASN A 11 11.41 -16.68 -5.33
N ASN A 12 11.76 -16.71 -6.62
CA ASN A 12 13.02 -17.28 -7.11
C ASN A 12 14.19 -16.28 -7.09
N GLY A 13 14.02 -15.10 -6.51
CA GLY A 13 15.08 -14.11 -6.32
C GLY A 13 15.31 -13.19 -7.52
N TYR A 14 14.44 -13.19 -8.52
CA TYR A 14 14.58 -12.33 -9.69
C TYR A 14 13.89 -10.99 -9.50
N ASN A 15 14.54 -9.91 -9.91
CA ASN A 15 13.88 -8.62 -10.03
C ASN A 15 12.90 -8.63 -11.20
N VAL A 16 11.73 -8.04 -11.00
CA VAL A 16 10.68 -8.02 -12.01
C VAL A 16 10.33 -6.59 -12.39
N ARG A 17 10.25 -6.31 -13.69
CA ARG A 17 9.83 -5.03 -14.23
C ARG A 17 8.47 -5.19 -14.92
N PHE A 18 7.49 -4.36 -14.53
CA PHE A 18 6.16 -4.34 -15.15
C PHE A 18 5.51 -2.98 -15.04
N ASN A 19 4.49 -2.73 -15.85
CA ASN A 19 3.73 -1.48 -15.81
C ASN A 19 2.68 -1.53 -14.71
N ALA A 20 2.64 -0.52 -13.85
CA ALA A 20 1.64 -0.36 -12.78
C ALA A 20 0.37 0.31 -13.35
N PRO A 21 -0.75 -0.42 -13.54
CA PRO A 21 -1.92 0.12 -14.23
C PRO A 21 -2.76 1.07 -13.38
N GLY A 22 -2.57 1.04 -12.04
CA GLY A 22 -3.41 1.76 -11.09
C GLY A 22 -3.02 3.22 -10.88
N HIS A 23 -3.94 3.97 -10.26
CA HIS A 23 -3.74 5.39 -9.88
C HIS A 23 -3.53 5.59 -8.37
N SER A 24 -3.61 4.52 -7.58
CA SER A 24 -3.60 4.61 -6.10
C SER A 24 -2.30 5.19 -5.53
N MET A 25 -1.19 5.08 -6.27
CA MET A 25 0.11 5.61 -5.87
C MET A 25 0.44 6.99 -6.47
N TYR A 26 -0.51 7.64 -7.11
CA TYR A 26 -0.32 9.00 -7.63
C TYR A 26 -0.03 10.00 -6.49
N PRO A 27 0.89 10.96 -6.64
CA PRO A 27 1.72 11.25 -7.80
C PRO A 27 3.08 10.51 -7.80
N THR A 28 3.32 9.62 -6.84
CA THR A 28 4.60 8.91 -6.72
C THR A 28 4.83 7.98 -7.91
N ILE A 29 3.83 7.15 -8.24
CA ILE A 29 3.80 6.29 -9.43
C ILE A 29 2.59 6.73 -10.25
N LEU A 30 2.82 7.08 -11.52
CA LEU A 30 1.75 7.40 -12.45
C LEU A 30 1.16 6.11 -13.04
N ALA A 31 -0.08 6.19 -13.51
CA ALA A 31 -0.69 5.04 -14.17
C ALA A 31 0.11 4.59 -15.38
N ASN A 32 0.29 3.27 -15.51
CA ASN A 32 1.07 2.61 -16.54
C ASN A 32 2.58 2.94 -16.56
N GLU A 33 3.12 3.58 -15.52
CA GLU A 33 4.57 3.69 -15.39
C GLU A 33 5.19 2.33 -15.10
N PRO A 34 6.34 2.02 -15.73
CA PRO A 34 7.11 0.84 -15.37
C PRO A 34 7.71 0.97 -13.98
N VAL A 35 7.56 -0.06 -13.17
CA VAL A 35 8.17 -0.19 -11.86
C VAL A 35 9.11 -1.37 -11.85
N LEU A 36 10.23 -1.24 -11.15
CA LEU A 36 11.16 -2.34 -10.87
C LEU A 36 10.95 -2.77 -9.42
N VAL A 37 10.68 -4.05 -9.25
CA VAL A 37 10.44 -4.68 -7.95
C VAL A 37 11.54 -5.70 -7.68
N GLU A 38 12.08 -5.70 -6.48
CA GLU A 38 13.01 -6.71 -5.98
C GLU A 38 12.35 -7.58 -4.91
N PRO A 39 12.77 -8.85 -4.76
CA PRO A 39 12.41 -9.66 -3.62
C PRO A 39 12.85 -8.99 -2.32
N ILE A 40 12.08 -9.14 -1.26
CA ILE A 40 12.44 -8.60 0.04
C ILE A 40 12.08 -9.56 1.17
N ASN A 41 12.96 -9.64 2.17
CA ASN A 41 12.59 -10.28 3.43
C ASN A 41 11.64 -9.34 4.20
N PRO A 42 10.45 -9.80 4.62
CA PRO A 42 9.50 -8.97 5.36
C PRO A 42 10.08 -8.29 6.62
N ILE A 43 11.11 -8.87 7.25
CA ILE A 43 11.77 -8.27 8.42
C ILE A 43 12.54 -6.98 8.07
N GLU A 44 12.99 -6.84 6.81
CA GLU A 44 13.76 -5.70 6.32
C GLU A 44 12.88 -4.54 5.82
N ILE A 45 11.57 -4.71 5.89
CA ILE A 45 10.62 -3.69 5.46
C ILE A 45 10.56 -2.58 6.51
N HIS A 46 10.64 -1.35 6.05
CA HIS A 46 10.57 -0.16 6.88
C HIS A 46 9.36 0.72 6.52
N LYS A 47 8.93 1.52 7.49
CA LYS A 47 7.92 2.56 7.23
C LYS A 47 8.38 3.50 6.12
N GLY A 48 7.50 3.69 5.13
CA GLY A 48 7.75 4.50 3.95
C GLY A 48 8.14 3.70 2.71
N ASP A 49 8.49 2.42 2.84
CA ASP A 49 8.72 1.53 1.70
C ASP A 49 7.44 1.35 0.88
N ILE A 50 7.59 1.12 -0.41
CA ILE A 50 6.49 0.74 -1.30
C ILE A 50 6.63 -0.75 -1.55
N ILE A 51 5.71 -1.54 -1.02
CA ILE A 51 5.73 -2.99 -1.15
C ILE A 51 4.69 -3.47 -2.13
N LEU A 52 5.05 -4.52 -2.87
CA LEU A 52 4.14 -5.28 -3.71
C LEU A 52 3.60 -6.46 -2.90
N TYR A 53 2.29 -6.58 -2.82
CA TYR A 53 1.63 -7.65 -2.07
C TYR A 53 0.45 -8.23 -2.83
N ARG A 54 0.04 -9.43 -2.44
CA ARG A 54 -1.11 -10.11 -3.02
C ARG A 54 -2.36 -9.87 -2.18
N SER A 55 -3.43 -9.44 -2.85
CA SER A 55 -4.76 -9.30 -2.24
C SER A 55 -5.81 -9.73 -3.25
N ASN A 56 -6.67 -10.67 -2.86
CA ASN A 56 -7.80 -11.17 -3.67
C ASN A 56 -7.41 -11.55 -5.13
N GLY A 57 -6.27 -12.24 -5.28
CA GLY A 57 -5.76 -12.66 -6.59
C GLY A 57 -5.12 -11.54 -7.44
N SER A 58 -5.07 -10.32 -6.93
CA SER A 58 -4.45 -9.18 -7.57
C SER A 58 -3.13 -8.79 -6.91
N LEU A 59 -2.26 -8.11 -7.66
CA LEU A 59 -1.04 -7.50 -7.16
C LEU A 59 -1.27 -6.01 -6.91
N ILE A 60 -0.96 -5.56 -5.71
CA ILE A 60 -1.13 -4.17 -5.28
C ILE A 60 0.21 -3.67 -4.77
N ALA A 61 0.58 -2.45 -5.17
CA ALA A 61 1.78 -1.78 -4.68
C ALA A 61 1.35 -0.54 -3.87
N HIS A 62 1.55 -0.57 -2.54
CA HIS A 62 1.19 0.54 -1.65
C HIS A 62 2.32 0.84 -0.66
N ARG A 63 2.23 2.01 -0.03
CA ARG A 63 3.24 2.49 0.91
C ARG A 63 2.98 1.99 2.32
N VAL A 64 4.05 1.53 2.98
CA VAL A 64 4.03 1.12 4.39
C VAL A 64 3.88 2.36 5.27
N MET A 65 2.75 2.44 5.96
CA MET A 65 2.43 3.50 6.91
C MET A 65 2.74 3.10 8.35
N GLY A 66 2.68 1.81 8.64
CA GLY A 66 2.98 1.24 9.95
C GLY A 66 3.28 -0.25 9.87
N ILE A 67 3.93 -0.76 10.89
CA ILE A 67 4.24 -2.18 11.07
C ILE A 67 3.72 -2.57 12.43
N LEU A 68 2.87 -3.59 12.49
CA LEU A 68 2.27 -4.09 13.71
C LEU A 68 2.75 -5.52 13.98
N ARG A 69 2.82 -5.86 15.26
CA ARG A 69 2.98 -7.24 15.70
C ARG A 69 1.61 -7.79 16.08
N ASP A 70 1.46 -9.10 16.08
CA ASP A 70 0.21 -9.81 16.28
C ASP A 70 -0.61 -9.29 17.49
N ASN A 71 0.05 -9.05 18.60
CA ASN A 71 -0.58 -8.52 19.83
C ASN A 71 -1.10 -7.07 19.71
N ALA A 72 -0.64 -6.29 18.74
CA ALA A 72 -1.07 -4.90 18.51
C ALA A 72 -2.15 -4.77 17.43
N VAL A 73 -2.46 -5.85 16.71
CA VAL A 73 -3.45 -5.83 15.63
C VAL A 73 -4.86 -5.63 16.17
N SER A 74 -5.21 -6.29 17.28
CA SER A 74 -6.51 -6.12 17.94
C SER A 74 -6.73 -4.69 18.45
N GLU A 75 -5.70 -4.08 19.02
CA GLU A 75 -5.76 -2.67 19.47
C GLU A 75 -5.96 -1.72 18.29
N TYR A 76 -5.29 -1.99 17.16
CA TYR A 76 -5.43 -1.20 15.94
C TYR A 76 -6.87 -1.22 15.40
N PHE A 77 -7.51 -2.39 15.36
CA PHE A 77 -8.91 -2.49 14.93
C PHE A 77 -9.86 -1.77 15.89
N THR A 78 -9.66 -1.91 17.19
CA THR A 78 -10.46 -1.22 18.21
C THR A 78 -10.34 0.31 18.05
N LEU A 79 -9.15 0.82 17.77
CA LEU A 79 -8.94 2.25 17.54
C LEU A 79 -9.65 2.73 16.26
N ILE A 80 -9.56 1.97 15.16
CA ILE A 80 -10.27 2.35 13.92
C ILE A 80 -11.78 2.36 14.11
N GLU A 81 -12.34 1.37 14.79
CA GLU A 81 -13.77 1.31 15.10
C GLU A 81 -14.21 2.50 15.96
N ALA A 82 -13.42 2.87 16.97
CA ALA A 82 -13.70 4.03 17.81
C ALA A 82 -13.67 5.36 17.04
N PHE A 83 -12.73 5.51 16.09
CA PHE A 83 -12.67 6.71 15.23
C PHE A 83 -13.74 6.75 14.15
N SER A 84 -14.27 5.59 13.74
CA SER A 84 -15.34 5.51 12.73
C SER A 84 -16.72 5.81 13.29
N SER A 85 -16.91 5.72 14.62
CA SER A 85 -18.20 5.99 15.28
C SER A 85 -18.51 7.47 15.46
N ASP A 86 -17.52 8.37 15.35
CA ASP A 86 -17.67 9.82 15.52
C ASP A 86 -17.89 10.61 14.22
N THR A 87 -17.98 9.93 13.08
CA THR A 87 -18.19 10.63 11.79
C THR A 87 -19.38 10.00 11.07
N ASP A 88 -20.52 10.68 11.13
CA ASP A 88 -21.69 10.40 10.30
C ASP A 88 -21.30 10.33 8.81
N GLN A 89 -21.71 9.22 8.16
CA GLN A 89 -21.71 9.00 6.72
C GLN A 89 -20.34 8.81 6.02
N ILE A 90 -19.73 7.66 6.21
CA ILE A 90 -19.01 6.97 5.13
C ILE A 90 -19.35 5.48 5.22
N GLU A 91 -20.15 5.01 4.25
CA GLU A 91 -20.42 3.59 4.03
C GLU A 91 -19.13 2.89 3.58
N THR A 92 -18.42 2.26 4.49
CA THR A 92 -17.52 1.14 4.19
C THR A 92 -17.51 0.23 5.41
N LYS A 93 -18.51 -0.65 5.49
CA LYS A 93 -18.43 -1.81 6.39
C LYS A 93 -17.38 -2.76 5.86
N PRO A 94 -16.29 -3.05 6.56
CA PRO A 94 -15.48 -4.21 6.26
C PRO A 94 -16.32 -5.46 6.58
N SER A 95 -16.60 -6.23 5.54
CA SER A 95 -17.32 -7.51 5.65
C SER A 95 -16.34 -8.61 6.04
N TYR A 96 -16.03 -8.72 7.34
CA TYR A 96 -15.40 -9.94 7.85
C TYR A 96 -16.24 -10.50 9.01
N LYS A 97 -16.60 -11.74 8.85
CA LYS A 97 -17.21 -12.53 9.91
C LYS A 97 -16.11 -12.93 10.89
N THR A 98 -16.26 -12.49 12.12
CA THR A 98 -15.48 -12.98 13.26
C THR A 98 -15.88 -14.43 13.50
N ASP A 99 -15.25 -15.37 12.85
CA ASP A 99 -15.31 -16.76 13.29
C ASP A 99 -14.33 -16.92 14.46
N SER A 100 -14.91 -17.21 15.61
CA SER A 100 -14.25 -17.49 16.88
C SER A 100 -13.14 -18.52 16.71
N VAL A 101 -11.88 -18.08 16.76
CA VAL A 101 -10.73 -18.99 16.86
C VAL A 101 -10.47 -19.28 18.32
N ILE A 102 -10.93 -20.44 18.73
CA ILE A 102 -10.63 -21.11 19.99
C ILE A 102 -9.11 -21.36 20.05
N ALA A 103 -8.50 -20.89 21.13
CA ALA A 103 -7.11 -21.13 21.47
C ALA A 103 -6.80 -22.63 21.50
N SER A 104 -5.96 -23.10 20.61
CA SER A 104 -5.24 -24.36 20.75
C SER A 104 -3.78 -24.02 20.98
N GLN A 105 -3.34 -24.23 22.23
CA GLN A 105 -1.93 -24.24 22.58
C GLN A 105 -1.27 -25.44 21.90
N ASP A 106 -0.50 -25.18 20.86
CA ASP A 106 0.50 -26.12 20.39
C ASP A 106 1.83 -25.40 20.24
N SER A 107 2.76 -25.79 21.10
CA SER A 107 4.14 -25.32 21.17
C SER A 107 4.89 -25.82 19.95
N LYS A 108 4.85 -25.07 18.83
CA LYS A 108 5.82 -25.19 17.75
C LYS A 108 6.47 -23.84 17.56
N ARG A 109 7.81 -23.82 17.50
CA ARG A 109 8.67 -22.69 17.13
C ARG A 109 8.09 -22.02 15.88
N SER A 110 7.20 -21.08 16.07
CA SER A 110 6.75 -20.20 15.01
C SER A 110 7.84 -19.15 14.78
N ASP A 111 8.31 -19.08 13.57
CA ASP A 111 9.23 -18.07 13.09
C ASP A 111 8.68 -16.69 13.44
N SER A 112 9.53 -15.80 13.93
CA SER A 112 9.12 -14.46 14.41
C SER A 112 8.46 -13.61 13.31
N THR A 113 8.52 -14.08 12.07
CA THR A 113 7.99 -13.46 10.86
C THR A 113 6.47 -13.59 10.78
N ASP A 114 5.88 -14.70 11.25
CA ASP A 114 4.43 -14.98 11.14
C ASP A 114 3.54 -14.00 11.92
N LYS A 115 4.15 -13.14 12.74
CA LYS A 115 3.47 -12.18 13.61
C LYS A 115 3.57 -10.73 13.16
N LEU A 116 4.04 -10.49 11.94
CA LEU A 116 4.14 -9.14 11.39
C LEU A 116 2.97 -8.83 10.45
N PHE A 117 2.40 -7.65 10.64
CA PHE A 117 1.37 -7.07 9.78
C PHE A 117 1.80 -5.69 9.32
N PHE A 118 1.48 -5.38 8.08
CA PHE A 118 1.78 -4.10 7.47
C PHE A 118 0.50 -3.30 7.25
N ILE A 119 0.49 -2.08 7.76
CA ILE A 119 -0.56 -1.10 7.47
C ILE A 119 -0.14 -0.34 6.24
N LEU A 120 -0.89 -0.49 5.18
CA LEU A 120 -0.58 0.05 3.87
C LEU A 120 -1.58 1.12 3.46
N ARG A 121 -1.13 2.01 2.57
CA ARG A 121 -1.99 2.99 1.93
C ARG A 121 -1.42 3.43 0.59
N GLY A 122 -2.28 3.56 -0.41
CA GLY A 122 -1.92 4.25 -1.64
C GLY A 122 -1.68 5.75 -1.40
N ASP A 123 -0.72 6.33 -2.09
CA ASP A 123 -0.37 7.76 -1.92
C ASP A 123 -1.52 8.71 -2.30
N ALA A 124 -2.41 8.29 -3.21
CA ALA A 124 -3.62 9.01 -3.57
C ALA A 124 -4.84 8.64 -2.71
N SER A 125 -4.77 7.53 -1.95
CA SER A 125 -5.90 7.03 -1.16
C SER A 125 -6.07 7.82 0.13
N ARG A 126 -7.32 7.97 0.57
CA ARG A 126 -7.66 8.55 1.88
C ARG A 126 -7.77 7.50 2.98
N THR A 127 -8.09 6.27 2.60
CA THR A 127 -8.28 5.14 3.50
C THR A 127 -7.04 4.24 3.52
N PHE A 128 -6.86 3.53 4.62
CA PHE A 128 -5.87 2.48 4.74
C PHE A 128 -6.42 1.18 4.14
N ASP A 129 -5.51 0.33 3.70
CA ASP A 129 -5.85 -1.03 3.33
C ASP A 129 -6.08 -1.87 4.60
N GLU A 130 -6.70 -3.03 4.44
CA GLU A 130 -6.72 -4.04 5.50
C GLU A 130 -5.28 -4.43 5.86
N PRO A 131 -4.99 -4.75 7.15
CA PRO A 131 -3.65 -5.17 7.55
C PRO A 131 -3.17 -6.36 6.73
N VAL A 132 -2.03 -6.19 6.08
CA VAL A 132 -1.42 -7.19 5.19
C VAL A 132 -0.44 -8.03 6.00
N LYS A 133 -0.58 -9.35 5.94
CA LYS A 133 0.34 -10.30 6.57
C LYS A 133 1.66 -10.38 5.80
N CYS A 134 2.72 -10.77 6.49
CA CYS A 134 4.05 -10.92 5.89
C CYS A 134 4.09 -11.93 4.74
N ASP A 135 3.28 -12.99 4.78
CA ASP A 135 3.19 -14.02 3.73
C ASP A 135 2.53 -13.52 2.44
N GLN A 136 1.79 -12.43 2.50
CA GLN A 136 1.18 -11.77 1.34
C GLN A 136 2.15 -10.85 0.61
N VAL A 137 3.25 -10.43 1.27
CA VAL A 137 4.26 -9.55 0.68
C VAL A 137 5.17 -10.34 -0.24
N ILE A 138 5.36 -9.85 -1.46
CA ILE A 138 6.16 -10.54 -2.49
C ILE A 138 7.36 -9.75 -2.97
N GLY A 139 7.44 -8.44 -2.70
CA GLY A 139 8.59 -7.64 -3.11
C GLY A 139 8.47 -6.17 -2.75
N LYS A 140 9.53 -5.42 -3.05
CA LYS A 140 9.65 -3.98 -2.81
C LYS A 140 9.93 -3.25 -4.11
N VAL A 141 9.21 -2.15 -4.36
CA VAL A 141 9.48 -1.26 -5.50
C VAL A 141 10.77 -0.49 -5.23
N ILE A 142 11.78 -0.66 -6.07
CA ILE A 142 13.07 0.01 -5.92
C ILE A 142 13.29 1.15 -6.91
N SER A 143 12.62 1.11 -8.05
CA SER A 143 12.73 2.16 -9.07
C SER A 143 11.43 2.30 -9.85
N ILE A 144 11.21 3.50 -10.35
CA ILE A 144 10.14 3.87 -11.28
C ILE A 144 10.80 4.40 -12.54
N GLU A 145 10.33 4.02 -13.71
CA GLU A 145 10.86 4.56 -14.97
C GLU A 145 9.91 5.64 -15.51
N ARG A 146 10.43 6.85 -15.63
CA ARG A 146 9.70 8.01 -16.16
C ARG A 146 10.54 8.68 -17.23
N ASN A 147 9.97 8.84 -18.44
CA ASN A 147 10.67 9.41 -19.58
C ASN A 147 12.01 8.74 -19.91
N GLY A 148 12.07 7.40 -19.77
CA GLY A 148 13.29 6.63 -19.99
C GLY A 148 14.36 6.74 -18.91
N CYS A 149 14.08 7.44 -17.79
CA CYS A 149 15.00 7.57 -16.66
C CYS A 149 14.48 6.80 -15.44
N GLY A 150 15.39 6.06 -14.77
CA GLY A 150 15.10 5.42 -13.49
C GLY A 150 15.02 6.45 -12.36
N ILE A 151 13.91 6.50 -11.64
CA ILE A 151 13.68 7.39 -10.50
C ILE A 151 13.61 6.56 -9.23
N ASN A 152 14.40 6.95 -8.22
CA ASN A 152 14.27 6.38 -6.88
C ASN A 152 13.04 7.00 -6.17
N PRO A 153 11.99 6.21 -5.86
CA PRO A 153 10.77 6.71 -5.22
C PRO A 153 10.98 7.20 -3.77
N TYR A 154 12.15 6.93 -3.20
CA TYR A 154 12.52 7.30 -1.82
C TYR A 154 13.41 8.53 -1.77
N GLY A 155 13.90 9.04 -2.89
CA GLY A 155 14.76 10.21 -2.99
C GLY A 155 14.10 11.48 -2.45
N PHE A 156 14.91 12.36 -1.82
CA PHE A 156 14.42 13.62 -1.26
C PHE A 156 13.76 14.52 -2.30
N GLN A 157 14.35 14.62 -3.49
CA GLN A 157 13.82 15.43 -4.60
C GLN A 157 12.42 14.93 -5.04
N HIS A 158 12.24 13.62 -5.13
CA HIS A 158 10.96 13.04 -5.48
C HIS A 158 9.90 13.27 -4.40
N LYS A 159 10.27 13.11 -3.11
CA LYS A 159 9.38 13.41 -1.98
C LYS A 159 8.96 14.88 -1.96
N LEU A 160 9.89 15.79 -2.22
CA LEU A 160 9.61 17.24 -2.28
C LEU A 160 8.67 17.57 -3.45
N ALA A 161 8.91 17.03 -4.64
CA ALA A 161 8.05 17.22 -5.81
C ALA A 161 6.63 16.71 -5.54
N CYS A 162 6.48 15.52 -4.97
CA CYS A 162 5.18 14.96 -4.58
C CYS A 162 4.48 15.81 -3.51
N TRP A 163 5.22 16.36 -2.54
CA TRP A 163 4.66 17.25 -1.51
C TRP A 163 4.15 18.56 -2.10
N LEU A 164 4.95 19.20 -2.95
CA LEU A 164 4.56 20.44 -3.65
C LEU A 164 3.34 20.22 -4.53
N PHE A 165 3.27 19.08 -5.21
CA PHE A 165 2.13 18.74 -6.04
C PHE A 165 0.85 18.54 -5.21
N LYS A 166 0.93 17.80 -4.09
CA LYS A 166 -0.21 17.59 -3.17
C LYS A 166 -0.73 18.89 -2.57
N THR A 167 0.17 19.83 -2.23
CA THR A 167 -0.21 21.16 -1.71
C THR A 167 -0.87 22.02 -2.79
N SER A 168 -0.34 22.02 -4.02
CA SER A 168 -0.93 22.74 -5.15
C SER A 168 -2.34 22.25 -5.49
N CYS A 169 -2.58 20.94 -5.48
CA CYS A 169 -3.92 20.39 -5.67
C CYS A 169 -4.90 20.78 -4.56
N ARG A 170 -4.45 20.84 -3.30
CA ARG A 170 -5.28 21.31 -2.18
C ARG A 170 -5.70 22.77 -2.34
N ILE A 171 -4.76 23.63 -2.76
CA ILE A 171 -5.03 25.06 -2.96
C ILE A 171 -6.03 25.27 -4.10
N LYS A 172 -5.91 24.54 -5.22
CA LYS A 172 -6.88 24.62 -6.33
C LYS A 172 -8.28 24.21 -5.91
N ASN A 173 -8.41 23.16 -5.09
CA ASN A 173 -9.72 22.74 -4.58
C ASN A 173 -10.32 23.71 -3.56
N PHE A 174 -9.46 24.44 -2.80
CA PHE A 174 -9.91 25.44 -1.83
C PHE A 174 -10.32 26.76 -2.49
N LEU A 175 -9.68 27.16 -3.60
CA LEU A 175 -9.97 28.40 -4.32
C LEU A 175 -11.15 28.29 -5.31
N GLY A 176 -11.89 27.15 -5.34
CA GLY A 176 -13.17 27.02 -6.01
C GLY A 176 -13.19 27.56 -7.46
N PHE A 177 -12.27 27.10 -8.33
CA PHE A 177 -12.38 27.39 -9.76
C PHE A 177 -13.55 26.60 -10.32
N THR A 178 -14.76 27.18 -10.18
CA THR A 178 -15.94 26.78 -10.93
C THR A 178 -15.64 26.95 -12.42
N LYS A 179 -15.59 25.84 -13.14
CA LYS A 179 -15.66 25.86 -14.61
C LYS A 179 -16.99 26.51 -14.99
N THR A 180 -16.98 27.77 -15.35
CA THR A 180 -18.03 28.36 -16.17
C THR A 180 -18.00 27.66 -17.53
N GLN A 181 -19.02 26.88 -17.80
CA GLN A 181 -19.30 26.38 -19.14
C GLN A 181 -19.67 27.59 -20.01
N PRO A 182 -19.14 27.76 -21.25
CA PRO A 182 -19.69 28.69 -22.17
C PRO A 182 -21.01 28.13 -22.76
N GLU A 183 -22.10 28.83 -22.49
CA GLU A 183 -23.34 28.67 -23.23
C GLU A 183 -23.16 29.18 -24.67
N THR A 184 -23.36 28.32 -25.64
CA THR A 184 -23.95 28.57 -26.94
C THR A 184 -24.42 27.27 -27.55
#